data_12ed857a8bbfc2ee6917b84bef66ee73
#
_entry.id   12ed857a8bbfc2ee6917b84bef66ee73
#
_cell.length_a   1.000
_cell.length_b   1.000
_cell.length_c   1.000
_cell.angle_alpha   90.00
_cell.angle_beta   90.00
_cell.angle_gamma   90.00
#
_symmetry.space_group_name_H-M   'P 1'
#
loop_
_entity.id
_entity.type
_entity.pdbx_description
1 polymer ?
#
loop_
_entity_poly.entity_id
_entity_poly.type
_entity_poly.pdbx_seq_one_letter_code
_entity_poly.pdbx_strand_id
1 'polypeptide(L)'
;VHLLLFDIDGTLIRTHGFGRQTMEAALSEWLGRPVTTEGIDFAGRTDPAILLDILKANGLPEPMARHVLPEALAVYSQAMTQRLRPEHLEVLPGVALLLEELSEWPEVYLGLVTGNLRQVADHKLRAAGLAGYFGEGAFGCDHADRNALPSLAIARARQATGYPFTQAHALIIGDTPRDVACARHAGAAVAVVCTGGYDRHTLAAACPDLILDDFTDPEPLFELLTTRQYSGKAS
;
A
#
# COMPACT_ATOMS: atom_id res chain seq x y z
N VAL A 1 13.40 -4.83 -17.76
CA VAL A 1 12.57 -3.73 -17.28
C VAL A 1 11.71 -4.24 -16.13
N HIS A 2 11.63 -3.47 -15.04
CA HIS A 2 10.95 -3.83 -13.81
C HIS A 2 9.86 -2.82 -13.47
N LEU A 3 8.74 -3.32 -12.96
CA LEU A 3 7.67 -2.55 -12.39
C LEU A 3 7.64 -2.84 -10.88
N LEU A 4 8.11 -1.88 -10.06
CA LEU A 4 8.12 -2.01 -8.62
C LEU A 4 6.90 -1.33 -8.04
N LEU A 5 6.02 -2.10 -7.39
CA LEU A 5 4.75 -1.64 -6.85
C LEU A 5 4.80 -1.67 -5.33
N PHE A 6 4.97 -0.50 -4.72
CA PHE A 6 5.11 -0.35 -3.27
C PHE A 6 3.76 -0.17 -2.57
N ASP A 7 3.59 -0.81 -1.42
CA ASP A 7 2.65 -0.34 -0.41
C ASP A 7 3.23 0.87 0.33
N ILE A 8 2.42 1.53 1.14
CA ILE A 8 2.77 2.78 1.82
C ILE A 8 2.98 2.55 3.33
N ASP A 9 1.91 2.17 4.05
CA ASP A 9 1.94 2.08 5.51
C ASP A 9 2.67 0.82 5.98
N GLY A 10 3.72 0.98 6.77
CA GLY A 10 4.58 -0.13 7.22
C GLY A 10 5.67 -0.52 6.23
N THR A 11 5.62 -0.01 4.99
CA THR A 11 6.59 -0.26 3.92
C THR A 11 7.45 0.98 3.64
N LEU A 12 6.84 2.11 3.30
CA LEU A 12 7.53 3.38 3.02
C LEU A 12 7.56 4.30 4.23
N ILE A 13 6.44 4.34 4.95
CA ILE A 13 6.24 5.24 6.09
C ILE A 13 5.53 4.54 7.23
N ARG A 14 5.64 5.12 8.42
CA ARG A 14 4.86 4.78 9.61
C ARG A 14 4.11 6.02 10.11
N THR A 15 2.82 5.88 10.39
CA THR A 15 1.96 6.97 10.89
C THR A 15 1.59 6.82 12.36
N HIS A 16 2.18 5.86 13.09
CA HIS A 16 1.98 5.61 14.53
C HIS A 16 0.49 5.56 14.95
N GLY A 17 -0.35 4.98 14.08
CA GLY A 17 -1.79 4.84 14.34
C GLY A 17 -2.63 6.07 14.02
N PHE A 18 -2.04 7.14 13.48
CA PHE A 18 -2.74 8.38 13.15
C PHE A 18 -3.93 8.16 12.20
N GLY A 19 -3.80 7.28 11.20
CA GLY A 19 -4.89 6.94 10.29
C GLY A 19 -6.10 6.33 11.01
N ARG A 20 -5.85 5.37 11.92
CA ARG A 20 -6.90 4.76 12.76
C ARG A 20 -7.60 5.80 13.64
N GLN A 21 -6.82 6.62 14.34
CA GLN A 21 -7.36 7.68 15.20
C GLN A 21 -8.18 8.69 14.42
N THR A 22 -7.73 9.05 13.22
CA THR A 22 -8.44 9.99 12.34
C THR A 22 -9.75 9.38 11.82
N MET A 23 -9.77 8.08 11.44
CA MET A 23 -11.02 7.38 11.08
C MET A 23 -12.03 7.41 12.21
N GLU A 24 -11.59 7.03 13.42
CA GLU A 24 -12.44 6.98 14.61
C GLU A 24 -13.03 8.35 14.96
N ALA A 25 -12.19 9.39 14.99
CA ALA A 25 -12.61 10.74 15.29
C ALA A 25 -13.56 11.31 14.22
N ALA A 26 -13.21 11.17 12.93
CA ALA A 26 -14.00 11.70 11.83
C ALA A 26 -15.38 11.03 11.72
N LEU A 27 -15.43 9.71 11.91
CA LEU A 27 -16.70 8.98 11.91
C LEU A 27 -17.54 9.29 13.16
N SER A 28 -16.90 9.49 14.32
CA SER A 28 -17.63 9.89 15.54
C SER A 28 -18.30 11.25 15.37
N GLU A 29 -17.58 12.21 14.78
CA GLU A 29 -18.10 13.55 14.47
C GLU A 29 -19.24 13.48 13.47
N TRP A 30 -19.05 12.73 12.37
CA TRP A 30 -20.05 12.59 11.31
C TRP A 30 -21.34 11.87 11.76
N LEU A 31 -21.22 10.80 12.57
CA LEU A 31 -22.37 10.06 13.10
C LEU A 31 -23.01 10.73 14.33
N GLY A 32 -22.40 11.77 14.91
CA GLY A 32 -22.86 12.46 16.13
C GLY A 32 -22.87 11.56 17.38
N ARG A 33 -22.04 10.49 17.39
CA ARG A 33 -21.91 9.56 18.52
C ARG A 33 -20.52 8.90 18.50
N PRO A 34 -20.03 8.40 19.65
CA PRO A 34 -18.75 7.69 19.71
C PRO A 34 -18.71 6.50 18.75
N VAL A 35 -17.61 6.38 18.03
CA VAL A 35 -17.25 5.25 17.16
C VAL A 35 -16.00 4.61 17.72
N THR A 36 -15.94 3.31 17.80
CA THR A 36 -14.73 2.55 18.17
C THR A 36 -14.21 1.74 17.00
N THR A 37 -12.90 1.60 16.95
CA THR A 37 -12.18 0.74 15.99
C THR A 37 -11.63 -0.52 16.69
N GLU A 38 -12.05 -0.79 17.92
CA GLU A 38 -11.64 -1.97 18.68
C GLU A 38 -12.02 -3.26 17.92
N GLY A 39 -11.08 -4.21 17.86
CA GLY A 39 -11.28 -5.48 17.16
C GLY A 39 -11.24 -5.39 15.64
N ILE A 40 -11.10 -4.19 15.05
CA ILE A 40 -10.95 -4.03 13.60
C ILE A 40 -9.50 -4.22 13.19
N ASP A 41 -9.29 -5.14 12.25
CA ASP A 41 -8.00 -5.34 11.61
C ASP A 41 -7.79 -4.31 10.48
N PHE A 42 -6.63 -3.65 10.49
CA PHE A 42 -6.25 -2.62 9.51
C PHE A 42 -5.15 -3.10 8.56
N ALA A 43 -4.28 -4.00 9.05
CA ALA A 43 -3.04 -4.34 8.37
C ALA A 43 -3.27 -4.90 6.96
N GLY A 44 -2.71 -4.26 5.94
CA GLY A 44 -2.78 -4.71 4.55
C GLY A 44 -4.21 -4.72 3.95
N ARG A 45 -5.17 -4.03 4.57
CA ARG A 45 -6.55 -3.92 4.06
C ARG A 45 -6.78 -2.60 3.34
N THR A 46 -7.85 -2.54 2.57
CA THR A 46 -8.27 -1.30 1.91
C THR A 46 -9.11 -0.42 2.82
N ASP A 47 -8.95 0.90 2.72
CA ASP A 47 -9.75 1.87 3.49
C ASP A 47 -11.27 1.61 3.36
N PRO A 48 -11.82 1.30 2.16
CA PRO A 48 -13.24 0.95 2.04
C PRO A 48 -13.65 -0.30 2.82
N ALA A 49 -12.82 -1.35 2.83
CA ALA A 49 -13.12 -2.57 3.57
C ALA A 49 -13.04 -2.33 5.08
N ILE A 50 -12.07 -1.56 5.55
CA ILE A 50 -11.92 -1.18 6.96
C ILE A 50 -13.11 -0.33 7.40
N LEU A 51 -13.46 0.73 6.66
CA LEU A 51 -14.58 1.62 7.00
C LEU A 51 -15.91 0.88 7.02
N LEU A 52 -16.14 -0.03 6.07
CA LEU A 52 -17.36 -0.86 6.09
C LEU A 52 -17.47 -1.68 7.38
N ASP A 53 -16.35 -2.30 7.80
CA ASP A 53 -16.35 -3.08 9.04
C ASP A 53 -16.51 -2.19 10.28
N ILE A 54 -15.91 -1.00 10.32
CA ILE A 54 -16.11 -0.04 11.40
C ILE A 54 -17.59 0.35 11.51
N LEU A 55 -18.23 0.71 10.40
CA LEU A 55 -19.66 1.09 10.39
C LEU A 55 -20.53 -0.05 10.91
N LYS A 56 -20.28 -1.27 10.47
CA LYS A 56 -21.01 -2.47 10.94
C LYS A 56 -20.80 -2.76 12.42
N ALA A 57 -19.54 -2.72 12.89
CA ALA A 57 -19.20 -2.95 14.29
C ALA A 57 -19.82 -1.89 15.22
N ASN A 58 -20.06 -0.69 14.70
CA ASN A 58 -20.75 0.39 15.41
C ASN A 58 -22.26 0.43 15.18
N GLY A 59 -22.87 -0.70 14.77
CA GLY A 59 -24.32 -0.91 14.80
C GLY A 59 -25.07 -0.47 13.55
N LEU A 60 -24.40 -0.14 12.44
CA LEU A 60 -25.10 0.07 11.16
C LEU A 60 -25.35 -1.31 10.51
N PRO A 61 -26.61 -1.63 10.15
CA PRO A 61 -26.90 -2.81 9.34
C PRO A 61 -26.13 -2.76 8.01
N GLU A 62 -25.67 -3.90 7.52
CA GLU A 62 -24.82 -3.95 6.32
C GLU A 62 -25.37 -3.21 5.10
N PRO A 63 -26.68 -3.28 4.75
CA PRO A 63 -27.22 -2.51 3.63
C PRO A 63 -27.06 -1.00 3.83
N MET A 64 -27.30 -0.52 5.05
CA MET A 64 -27.14 0.89 5.41
C MET A 64 -25.64 1.29 5.41
N ALA A 65 -24.76 0.47 6.00
CA ALA A 65 -23.33 0.72 6.01
C ALA A 65 -22.77 0.84 4.59
N ARG A 66 -23.19 -0.04 3.66
CA ARG A 66 -22.82 0.05 2.24
C ARG A 66 -23.36 1.29 1.55
N HIS A 67 -24.59 1.69 1.90
CA HIS A 67 -25.23 2.88 1.32
C HIS A 67 -24.48 4.17 1.70
N VAL A 68 -24.06 4.30 2.95
CA VAL A 68 -23.37 5.50 3.46
C VAL A 68 -21.84 5.44 3.29
N LEU A 69 -21.29 4.31 2.86
CA LEU A 69 -19.84 4.12 2.72
C LEU A 69 -19.15 5.19 1.86
N PRO A 70 -19.68 5.62 0.70
CA PRO A 70 -19.06 6.67 -0.10
C PRO A 70 -18.90 7.98 0.66
N GLU A 71 -19.91 8.37 1.45
CA GLU A 71 -19.86 9.59 2.27
C GLU A 71 -18.88 9.44 3.43
N ALA A 72 -18.87 8.29 4.11
CA ALA A 72 -17.90 8.00 5.18
C ALA A 72 -16.44 8.04 4.67
N LEU A 73 -16.18 7.52 3.46
CA LEU A 73 -14.87 7.59 2.80
C LEU A 73 -14.45 9.04 2.52
N ALA A 74 -15.40 9.88 2.05
CA ALA A 74 -15.14 11.29 1.79
C ALA A 74 -14.82 12.05 3.10
N VAL A 75 -15.58 11.80 4.17
CA VAL A 75 -15.34 12.36 5.51
C VAL A 75 -13.95 11.99 6.03
N TYR A 76 -13.59 10.71 5.95
CA TYR A 76 -12.26 10.24 6.35
C TYR A 76 -11.15 10.87 5.51
N SER A 77 -11.30 10.88 4.18
CA SER A 77 -10.30 11.46 3.27
C SER A 77 -10.07 12.94 3.56
N GLN A 78 -11.14 13.70 3.77
CA GLN A 78 -11.06 15.11 4.13
C GLN A 78 -10.36 15.29 5.49
N ALA A 79 -10.72 14.52 6.50
CA ALA A 79 -10.09 14.58 7.82
C ALA A 79 -8.59 14.27 7.74
N MET A 80 -8.19 13.26 6.99
CA MET A 80 -6.77 12.93 6.78
C MET A 80 -6.00 14.08 6.12
N THR A 81 -6.53 14.63 5.03
CA THR A 81 -5.84 15.73 4.32
C THR A 81 -5.77 17.02 5.13
N GLN A 82 -6.73 17.25 6.02
CA GLN A 82 -6.74 18.43 6.89
C GLN A 82 -5.85 18.28 8.13
N ARG A 83 -5.71 17.08 8.69
CA ARG A 83 -5.07 16.85 9.99
C ARG A 83 -3.67 16.27 9.91
N LEU A 84 -3.35 15.45 8.90
CA LEU A 84 -2.02 14.86 8.76
C LEU A 84 -0.98 15.93 8.43
N ARG A 85 0.13 15.90 9.17
CA ARG A 85 1.29 16.78 9.00
C ARG A 85 2.56 15.91 8.98
N PRO A 86 3.70 16.44 8.50
CA PRO A 86 4.97 15.70 8.51
C PRO A 86 5.36 15.12 9.87
N GLU A 87 5.06 15.81 10.96
CA GLU A 87 5.36 15.36 12.32
C GLU A 87 4.56 14.14 12.77
N HIS A 88 3.50 13.75 12.06
CA HIS A 88 2.69 12.56 12.35
C HIS A 88 3.17 11.31 11.65
N LEU A 89 4.22 11.40 10.85
CA LEU A 89 4.75 10.27 10.10
C LEU A 89 6.28 10.21 10.17
N GLU A 90 6.79 9.02 9.95
CA GLU A 90 8.20 8.68 9.88
C GLU A 90 8.45 8.00 8.54
N VAL A 91 9.46 8.43 7.78
CA VAL A 91 9.98 7.68 6.63
C VAL A 91 10.81 6.53 7.18
N LEU A 92 10.51 5.30 6.74
CA LEU A 92 11.14 4.11 7.28
C LEU A 92 12.61 3.98 6.86
N PRO A 93 13.43 3.23 7.63
CA PRO A 93 14.87 3.13 7.38
C PRO A 93 15.20 2.68 5.96
N GLY A 94 16.15 3.39 5.33
CA GLY A 94 16.64 3.11 3.98
C GLY A 94 15.74 3.55 2.82
N VAL A 95 14.47 3.87 3.06
CA VAL A 95 13.48 4.18 2.00
C VAL A 95 13.92 5.32 1.09
N ALA A 96 14.37 6.44 1.65
CA ALA A 96 14.71 7.61 0.84
C ALA A 96 15.89 7.31 -0.11
N LEU A 97 16.94 6.65 0.41
CA LEU A 97 18.12 6.28 -0.39
C LEU A 97 17.77 5.22 -1.45
N LEU A 98 16.96 4.22 -1.10
CA LEU A 98 16.49 3.21 -2.04
C LEU A 98 15.71 3.84 -3.20
N LEU A 99 14.76 4.73 -2.91
CA LEU A 99 13.95 5.37 -3.95
C LEU A 99 14.79 6.30 -4.84
N GLU A 100 15.73 7.04 -4.25
CA GLU A 100 16.68 7.87 -5.00
C GLU A 100 17.48 7.01 -5.96
N GLU A 101 18.09 5.92 -5.50
CA GLU A 101 18.88 5.01 -6.32
C GLU A 101 18.03 4.35 -7.43
N LEU A 102 16.88 3.79 -7.08
CA LEU A 102 16.00 3.14 -8.07
C LEU A 102 15.46 4.12 -9.12
N SER A 103 15.30 5.39 -8.78
CA SER A 103 14.85 6.42 -9.73
C SER A 103 15.85 6.73 -10.84
N GLU A 104 17.14 6.44 -10.60
CA GLU A 104 18.22 6.59 -11.58
C GLU A 104 18.32 5.38 -12.56
N TRP A 105 17.61 4.28 -12.29
CA TRP A 105 17.64 3.09 -13.14
C TRP A 105 16.63 3.23 -14.28
N PRO A 106 17.09 3.37 -15.56
CA PRO A 106 16.19 3.62 -16.68
C PRO A 106 15.24 2.45 -16.99
N GLU A 107 15.56 1.26 -16.50
CA GLU A 107 14.74 0.05 -16.64
C GLU A 107 13.75 -0.16 -15.50
N VAL A 108 13.67 0.75 -14.52
CA VAL A 108 12.78 0.64 -13.37
C VAL A 108 11.65 1.66 -13.47
N TYR A 109 10.43 1.21 -13.28
CA TYR A 109 9.26 2.06 -13.09
C TYR A 109 8.71 1.85 -11.68
N LEU A 110 8.64 2.94 -10.90
CA LEU A 110 8.12 2.92 -9.55
C LEU A 110 6.63 3.28 -9.55
N GLY A 111 5.82 2.44 -8.95
CA GLY A 111 4.39 2.64 -8.80
C GLY A 111 3.90 2.22 -7.42
N LEU A 112 2.59 2.28 -7.21
CA LEU A 112 1.97 2.01 -5.91
C LEU A 112 0.91 0.91 -6.02
N VAL A 113 0.84 0.05 -4.97
CA VAL A 113 -0.29 -0.82 -4.69
C VAL A 113 -0.61 -0.69 -3.21
N THR A 114 -1.65 0.07 -2.87
CA THR A 114 -1.97 0.38 -1.48
C THR A 114 -3.47 0.31 -1.19
N GLY A 115 -3.81 -0.06 0.03
CA GLY A 115 -5.20 -0.02 0.51
C GLY A 115 -5.72 1.39 0.78
N ASN A 116 -4.87 2.39 0.81
CA ASN A 116 -5.26 3.78 1.02
C ASN A 116 -6.14 4.31 -0.12
N LEU A 117 -7.04 5.24 0.19
CA LEU A 117 -7.64 6.10 -0.83
C LEU A 117 -6.56 6.91 -1.55
N ARG A 118 -6.70 7.13 -2.87
CA ARG A 118 -5.70 7.89 -3.66
C ARG A 118 -5.36 9.24 -3.02
N GLN A 119 -6.35 10.03 -2.63
CA GLN A 119 -6.11 11.34 -2.01
C GLN A 119 -5.33 11.23 -0.69
N VAL A 120 -5.60 10.19 0.11
CA VAL A 120 -4.88 9.94 1.38
C VAL A 120 -3.45 9.51 1.10
N ALA A 121 -3.24 8.59 0.15
CA ALA A 121 -1.92 8.14 -0.30
C ALA A 121 -1.06 9.32 -0.80
N ASP A 122 -1.60 10.10 -1.72
CA ASP A 122 -0.93 11.30 -2.28
C ASP A 122 -0.56 12.30 -1.18
N HIS A 123 -1.43 12.50 -0.20
CA HIS A 123 -1.16 13.41 0.90
C HIS A 123 -0.08 12.89 1.84
N LYS A 124 -0.11 11.59 2.19
CA LYS A 124 0.93 10.91 2.97
C LYS A 124 2.30 11.03 2.30
N LEU A 125 2.38 10.70 1.01
CA LEU A 125 3.64 10.74 0.26
C LEU A 125 4.18 12.16 0.12
N ARG A 126 3.32 13.18 -0.09
CA ARG A 126 3.77 14.58 -0.08
C ARG A 126 4.28 15.01 1.29
N ALA A 127 3.59 14.66 2.37
CA ALA A 127 4.03 14.96 3.72
C ALA A 127 5.36 14.27 4.08
N ALA A 128 5.62 13.11 3.49
CA ALA A 128 6.88 12.35 3.63
C ALA A 128 8.01 12.84 2.70
N GLY A 129 7.73 13.73 1.73
CA GLY A 129 8.69 14.13 0.70
C GLY A 129 8.95 13.06 -0.37
N LEU A 130 8.09 12.04 -0.50
CA LEU A 130 8.28 10.89 -1.38
C LEU A 130 7.42 10.93 -2.65
N ALA A 131 6.52 11.90 -2.81
CA ALA A 131 5.54 11.92 -3.91
C ALA A 131 6.17 11.98 -5.31
N GLY A 132 7.38 12.51 -5.46
CA GLY A 132 8.05 12.68 -6.76
C GLY A 132 8.59 11.39 -7.37
N TYR A 133 8.69 10.31 -6.60
CA TYR A 133 9.27 9.04 -7.09
C TYR A 133 8.29 8.16 -7.84
N PHE A 134 6.99 8.28 -7.57
CA PHE A 134 5.99 7.31 -8.03
C PHE A 134 5.18 7.84 -9.21
N GLY A 135 5.05 7.00 -10.23
CA GLY A 135 4.10 7.17 -11.31
C GLY A 135 2.71 6.59 -10.95
N GLU A 136 2.09 5.89 -11.90
CA GLU A 136 0.76 5.31 -11.71
C GLU A 136 0.75 4.14 -10.71
N GLY A 137 -0.40 3.96 -10.04
CA GLY A 137 -0.62 2.88 -9.09
C GLY A 137 -2.09 2.50 -8.97
N ALA A 138 -2.39 1.58 -8.06
CA ALA A 138 -3.76 1.20 -7.69
C ALA A 138 -3.98 1.40 -6.19
N PHE A 139 -5.18 1.84 -5.84
CA PHE A 139 -5.54 2.37 -4.54
C PHE A 139 -6.82 1.71 -4.02
N GLY A 140 -7.07 1.78 -2.72
CA GLY A 140 -8.28 1.24 -2.12
C GLY A 140 -9.59 1.78 -2.70
N CYS A 141 -9.60 2.98 -3.27
CA CYS A 141 -10.77 3.53 -3.97
C CYS A 141 -11.03 2.88 -5.33
N ASP A 142 -10.07 2.18 -5.91
CA ASP A 142 -10.24 1.49 -7.19
C ASP A 142 -10.96 0.16 -7.02
N HIS A 143 -10.67 -0.56 -5.93
CA HIS A 143 -11.33 -1.82 -5.61
C HIS A 143 -11.24 -2.11 -4.10
N ALA A 144 -12.36 -2.58 -3.50
CA ALA A 144 -12.39 -2.92 -2.07
C ALA A 144 -11.57 -4.19 -1.75
N ASP A 145 -11.51 -5.14 -2.68
CA ASP A 145 -10.64 -6.31 -2.59
C ASP A 145 -9.22 -5.94 -3.04
N ARG A 146 -8.25 -5.99 -2.11
CA ARG A 146 -6.83 -5.72 -2.37
C ARG A 146 -6.25 -6.61 -3.46
N ASN A 147 -6.74 -7.83 -3.63
CA ASN A 147 -6.23 -8.77 -4.63
C ASN A 147 -6.40 -8.29 -6.07
N ALA A 148 -7.35 -7.39 -6.33
CA ALA A 148 -7.56 -6.80 -7.64
C ALA A 148 -6.57 -5.67 -7.98
N LEU A 149 -5.93 -5.05 -6.97
CA LEU A 149 -5.13 -3.84 -7.15
C LEU A 149 -3.87 -4.05 -8.00
N PRO A 150 -3.07 -5.14 -7.86
CA PRO A 150 -1.86 -5.31 -8.67
C PRO A 150 -2.12 -5.34 -10.17
N SER A 151 -3.18 -6.03 -10.61
CA SER A 151 -3.56 -6.10 -12.03
C SER A 151 -3.95 -4.73 -12.58
N LEU A 152 -4.62 -3.90 -11.78
CA LEU A 152 -4.97 -2.52 -12.14
C LEU A 152 -3.71 -1.64 -12.23
N ALA A 153 -2.78 -1.76 -11.28
CA ALA A 153 -1.53 -1.00 -11.30
C ALA A 153 -0.68 -1.35 -12.53
N ILE A 154 -0.56 -2.64 -12.88
CA ILE A 154 0.15 -3.11 -14.09
C ILE A 154 -0.49 -2.52 -15.35
N ALA A 155 -1.82 -2.53 -15.45
CA ALA A 155 -2.53 -1.97 -16.59
C ALA A 155 -2.30 -0.46 -16.74
N ARG A 156 -2.32 0.29 -15.64
CA ARG A 156 -2.05 1.74 -15.62
C ARG A 156 -0.60 2.06 -15.96
N ALA A 157 0.37 1.32 -15.41
CA ALA A 157 1.78 1.49 -15.76
C ALA A 157 2.02 1.25 -17.27
N ARG A 158 1.37 0.22 -17.85
CA ARG A 158 1.40 -0.02 -19.29
C ARG A 158 0.85 1.16 -20.09
N GLN A 159 -0.28 1.72 -19.66
CA GLN A 159 -0.90 2.85 -20.34
C GLN A 159 -0.04 4.12 -20.24
N ALA A 160 0.53 4.38 -19.07
CA ALA A 160 1.32 5.59 -18.81
C ALA A 160 2.66 5.59 -19.54
N THR A 161 3.32 4.43 -19.66
CA THR A 161 4.67 4.31 -20.23
C THR A 161 4.70 3.85 -21.69
N GLY A 162 3.62 3.21 -22.17
CA GLY A 162 3.61 2.50 -23.45
C GLY A 162 4.40 1.17 -23.43
N TYR A 163 5.10 0.85 -22.35
CA TYR A 163 5.81 -0.42 -22.23
C TYR A 163 4.82 -1.55 -21.89
N PRO A 164 4.93 -2.75 -22.53
CA PRO A 164 3.98 -3.86 -22.36
C PRO A 164 4.18 -4.61 -21.04
N PHE A 165 4.09 -3.93 -19.90
CA PHE A 165 4.20 -4.55 -18.59
C PHE A 165 3.22 -5.69 -18.42
N THR A 166 3.71 -6.80 -17.86
CA THR A 166 2.92 -7.96 -17.45
C THR A 166 3.23 -8.28 -15.98
N GLN A 167 2.53 -9.23 -15.40
CA GLN A 167 2.82 -9.72 -14.04
C GLN A 167 4.26 -10.23 -13.87
N ALA A 168 4.88 -10.75 -14.94
CA ALA A 168 6.27 -11.22 -14.91
C ALA A 168 7.29 -10.06 -14.69
N HIS A 169 6.94 -8.84 -15.06
CA HIS A 169 7.76 -7.66 -14.82
C HIS A 169 7.52 -7.03 -13.44
N ALA A 170 6.40 -7.37 -12.79
CA ALA A 170 6.00 -6.75 -11.54
C ALA A 170 6.65 -7.43 -10.32
N LEU A 171 7.10 -6.59 -9.38
CA LEU A 171 7.48 -6.95 -8.03
C LEU A 171 6.68 -6.09 -7.07
N ILE A 172 5.87 -6.74 -6.23
CA ILE A 172 5.12 -6.06 -5.18
C ILE A 172 6.01 -6.00 -3.95
N ILE A 173 6.03 -4.85 -3.28
CA ILE A 173 6.85 -4.61 -2.10
C ILE A 173 5.91 -4.13 -1.00
N GLY A 174 5.81 -4.90 0.10
CA GLY A 174 4.90 -4.64 1.20
C GLY A 174 5.43 -5.16 2.53
N ASP A 175 4.62 -5.11 3.58
CA ASP A 175 5.02 -5.49 4.94
C ASP A 175 4.07 -6.51 5.59
N THR A 176 3.07 -7.01 4.84
CA THR A 176 2.04 -7.90 5.37
C THR A 176 1.90 -9.20 4.58
N PRO A 177 1.36 -10.29 5.20
CA PRO A 177 0.94 -11.48 4.45
C PRO A 177 -0.09 -11.20 3.35
N ARG A 178 -0.87 -10.10 3.45
CA ARG A 178 -1.82 -9.69 2.41
C ARG A 178 -1.13 -9.15 1.17
N ASP A 179 0.06 -8.57 1.29
CA ASP A 179 0.88 -8.19 0.13
C ASP A 179 1.34 -9.41 -0.63
N VAL A 180 1.76 -10.44 0.10
CA VAL A 180 2.10 -11.72 -0.51
C VAL A 180 0.90 -12.34 -1.21
N ALA A 181 -0.26 -12.37 -0.55
CA ALA A 181 -1.48 -12.94 -1.12
C ALA A 181 -1.93 -12.20 -2.40
N CYS A 182 -1.93 -10.85 -2.41
CA CYS A 182 -2.35 -10.10 -3.58
C CYS A 182 -1.34 -10.21 -4.75
N ALA A 183 -0.04 -10.31 -4.46
CA ALA A 183 0.98 -10.56 -5.48
C ALA A 183 0.80 -11.94 -6.12
N ARG A 184 0.61 -12.99 -5.29
CA ARG A 184 0.36 -14.36 -5.77
C ARG A 184 -0.92 -14.46 -6.58
N HIS A 185 -1.99 -13.78 -6.16
CA HIS A 185 -3.24 -13.70 -6.92
C HIS A 185 -3.03 -13.10 -8.32
N ALA A 186 -2.19 -12.08 -8.43
CA ALA A 186 -1.86 -11.46 -9.70
C ALA A 186 -0.81 -12.22 -10.52
N GLY A 187 -0.16 -13.24 -9.97
CA GLY A 187 0.96 -13.94 -10.59
C GLY A 187 2.26 -13.14 -10.63
N ALA A 188 2.40 -12.14 -9.74
CA ALA A 188 3.59 -11.31 -9.61
C ALA A 188 4.54 -11.84 -8.52
N ALA A 189 5.81 -11.41 -8.56
CA ALA A 189 6.74 -11.62 -7.46
C ALA A 189 6.46 -10.66 -6.31
N VAL A 190 6.98 -11.00 -5.12
CA VAL A 190 6.78 -10.22 -3.91
C VAL A 190 8.00 -10.23 -3.01
N ALA A 191 8.42 -9.04 -2.59
CA ALA A 191 9.34 -8.82 -1.50
C ALA A 191 8.58 -8.23 -0.30
N VAL A 192 8.94 -8.62 0.91
CA VAL A 192 8.35 -8.07 2.12
C VAL A 192 9.44 -7.53 3.05
N VAL A 193 9.08 -6.46 3.80
CA VAL A 193 9.93 -5.85 4.82
C VAL A 193 9.35 -6.04 6.21
N CYS A 194 10.21 -6.24 7.20
CA CYS A 194 9.81 -6.46 8.60
C CYS A 194 9.56 -5.14 9.36
N THR A 195 9.32 -4.04 8.65
CA THR A 195 9.11 -2.73 9.25
C THR A 195 7.66 -2.45 9.65
N GLY A 196 6.72 -3.31 9.25
CA GLY A 196 5.31 -3.24 9.64
C GLY A 196 5.01 -3.92 10.98
N GLY A 197 3.79 -4.42 11.11
CA GLY A 197 3.30 -5.07 12.35
C GLY A 197 3.58 -6.57 12.45
N TYR A 198 4.22 -7.20 11.46
CA TYR A 198 4.46 -8.64 11.40
C TYR A 198 5.94 -8.96 11.57
N ASP A 199 6.22 -10.00 12.33
CA ASP A 199 7.58 -10.52 12.49
C ASP A 199 8.03 -11.34 11.24
N ARG A 200 9.33 -11.56 11.13
CA ARG A 200 9.94 -12.30 10.03
C ARG A 200 9.38 -13.73 9.90
N HIS A 201 9.05 -14.39 11.02
CA HIS A 201 8.51 -15.75 10.99
C HIS A 201 7.12 -15.78 10.35
N THR A 202 6.25 -14.85 10.73
CA THR A 202 4.90 -14.72 10.15
C THR A 202 4.95 -14.38 8.67
N LEU A 203 5.86 -13.47 8.27
CA LEU A 203 6.06 -13.13 6.86
C LEU A 203 6.62 -14.30 6.06
N ALA A 204 7.57 -15.06 6.61
CA ALA A 204 8.14 -16.25 5.97
C ALA A 204 7.10 -17.34 5.73
N ALA A 205 6.14 -17.51 6.65
CA ALA A 205 5.05 -18.47 6.51
C ALA A 205 4.13 -18.16 5.31
N ALA A 206 4.07 -16.90 4.86
CA ALA A 206 3.35 -16.50 3.64
C ALA A 206 4.12 -16.79 2.34
N CYS A 207 5.37 -17.27 2.42
CA CYS A 207 6.24 -17.64 1.29
C CYS A 207 6.45 -16.49 0.27
N PRO A 208 6.99 -15.32 0.68
CA PRO A 208 7.45 -14.30 -0.26
C PRO A 208 8.70 -14.75 -1.01
N ASP A 209 9.07 -14.05 -2.10
CA ASP A 209 10.30 -14.33 -2.84
C ASP A 209 11.54 -13.72 -2.16
N LEU A 210 11.34 -12.67 -1.37
CA LEU A 210 12.39 -12.01 -0.59
C LEU A 210 11.82 -11.46 0.73
N ILE A 211 12.62 -11.53 1.80
CA ILE A 211 12.31 -10.89 3.10
C ILE A 211 13.50 -10.04 3.50
N LEU A 212 13.26 -8.75 3.72
CA LEU A 212 14.24 -7.79 4.24
C LEU A 212 13.85 -7.38 5.67
N ASP A 213 14.80 -6.97 6.47
CA ASP A 213 14.50 -6.35 7.77
C ASP A 213 13.98 -4.93 7.57
N ASP A 214 14.65 -4.15 6.73
CA ASP A 214 14.29 -2.82 6.23
C ASP A 214 15.02 -2.57 4.90
N PHE A 215 15.10 -1.30 4.45
CA PHE A 215 15.80 -0.94 3.22
C PHE A 215 17.19 -0.34 3.43
N THR A 216 17.81 -0.49 4.61
CA THR A 216 19.18 -0.01 4.87
C THR A 216 20.23 -0.84 4.16
N ASP A 217 19.93 -2.12 3.87
CA ASP A 217 20.71 -2.99 2.99
C ASP A 217 19.85 -3.43 1.80
N PRO A 218 19.84 -2.68 0.69
CA PRO A 218 19.01 -2.98 -0.48
C PRO A 218 19.63 -4.05 -1.41
N GLU A 219 20.85 -4.50 -1.19
CA GLU A 219 21.58 -5.41 -2.08
C GLU A 219 20.78 -6.68 -2.42
N PRO A 220 20.12 -7.38 -1.46
CA PRO A 220 19.32 -8.55 -1.80
C PRO A 220 18.14 -8.24 -2.74
N LEU A 221 17.58 -7.02 -2.68
CA LEU A 221 16.55 -6.57 -3.62
C LEU A 221 17.13 -6.36 -5.02
N PHE A 222 18.31 -5.75 -5.13
CA PHE A 222 18.99 -5.54 -6.40
C PHE A 222 19.40 -6.86 -7.06
N GLU A 223 19.87 -7.83 -6.27
CA GLU A 223 20.16 -9.19 -6.75
C GLU A 223 18.89 -9.87 -7.29
N LEU A 224 17.76 -9.75 -6.60
CA LEU A 224 16.48 -10.29 -7.06
C LEU A 224 16.07 -9.67 -8.40
N LEU A 225 16.18 -8.36 -8.56
CA LEU A 225 15.87 -7.65 -9.81
C LEU A 225 16.79 -8.11 -10.96
N THR A 226 18.10 -8.20 -10.71
CA THR A 226 19.08 -8.64 -11.70
C THR A 226 18.83 -10.07 -12.16
N THR A 227 18.56 -10.99 -11.23
CA THR A 227 18.30 -12.40 -11.54
C THR A 227 17.02 -12.57 -12.38
N ARG A 228 16.00 -11.77 -12.12
CA ARG A 228 14.73 -11.77 -12.89
C ARG A 228 14.89 -11.27 -14.32
N GLN A 229 15.84 -10.37 -14.59
CA GLN A 229 16.14 -9.93 -15.97
C GLN A 229 16.61 -11.09 -16.88
N TYR A 230 17.36 -12.03 -16.33
CA TYR A 230 17.88 -13.16 -17.11
C TYR A 230 16.84 -14.25 -17.39
N SER A 231 15.85 -14.43 -16.50
CA SER A 231 14.79 -15.43 -16.65
C SER A 231 13.78 -15.08 -17.76
N GLY A 232 13.61 -13.81 -18.08
CA GLY A 232 12.70 -13.33 -19.14
C GLY A 232 13.23 -13.40 -20.57
N LYS A 233 14.51 -13.76 -20.78
CA LYS A 233 15.14 -13.86 -22.11
C LYS A 233 15.22 -15.27 -22.68
N ALA A 234 14.69 -16.26 -21.98
CA ALA A 234 14.77 -17.68 -22.34
C ALA A 234 13.43 -18.24 -22.86
N SER A 235 12.64 -17.44 -23.59
CA SER A 235 11.39 -17.93 -24.24
C SER A 235 11.29 -17.44 -25.67
#